data_e849aaf782fd4bffabd08f8b7fd5efc9
#
_entry.id   e849aaf782fd4bffabd08f8b7fd5efc9
#
_cell.length_a   1.000
_cell.length_b   1.000
_cell.length_c   1.000
_cell.angle_alpha   90.00
_cell.angle_beta   90.00
_cell.angle_gamma   90.00
#
_symmetry.space_group_name_H-M   'P 1'
#
loop_
_entity.id
_entity.type
_entity.pdbx_description
1 polymer ?
#
loop_
_entity_poly.entity_id
_entity_poly.type
_entity_poly.pdbx_seq_one_letter_code
_entity_poly.pdbx_strand_id
1 'polypeptide(L)'
;IDFLNEFFKKAKAKGVHVTLDTSGNPFTREEPFFSKFQELMKVTDLVMLDIKHIDDEQHKILTGQTNKNILDMARYLSDTGKPVWIRHVLVPERSDKDEYLHRLHDFIETLDNVEKVEVLPYHTLGVYKWKELGIPYQLEGIDPPSKERVENANRILETAKYHA
;
A
#
# COMPACT_ATOMS: atom_id res chain seq x y z
N ILE A 1 -8.94 5.79 14.43
CA ILE A 1 -7.58 5.65 15.00
C ILE A 1 -7.60 5.32 16.50
N ASP A 2 -8.53 5.87 17.29
CA ASP A 2 -8.62 5.61 18.73
C ASP A 2 -8.85 4.14 19.05
N PHE A 3 -9.77 3.47 18.31
CA PHE A 3 -9.99 2.03 18.42
C PHE A 3 -8.70 1.22 18.15
N LEU A 4 -7.95 1.58 17.11
CA LEU A 4 -6.70 0.89 16.78
C LEU A 4 -5.66 1.05 17.88
N ASN A 5 -5.51 2.25 18.43
CA ASN A 5 -4.61 2.51 19.54
C ASN A 5 -4.91 1.60 20.75
N GLU A 6 -6.18 1.53 21.16
CA GLU A 6 -6.59 0.69 22.29
C GLU A 6 -6.44 -0.80 22.00
N PHE A 7 -6.81 -1.22 20.77
CA PHE A 7 -6.71 -2.62 20.37
C PHE A 7 -5.26 -3.09 20.30
N PHE A 8 -4.39 -2.31 19.64
CA PHE A 8 -2.98 -2.65 19.47
C PHE A 8 -2.23 -2.66 20.81
N LYS A 9 -2.47 -1.69 21.70
CA LYS A 9 -1.94 -1.69 23.06
C LYS A 9 -2.28 -2.98 23.80
N LYS A 10 -3.54 -3.42 23.73
CA LYS A 10 -3.99 -4.66 24.38
C LYS A 10 -3.37 -5.91 23.77
N ALA A 11 -3.20 -5.96 22.45
CA ALA A 11 -2.53 -7.06 21.76
C ALA A 11 -1.05 -7.12 22.15
N LYS A 12 -0.35 -5.99 22.13
CA LYS A 12 1.06 -5.89 22.54
C LYS A 12 1.27 -6.31 24.00
N ALA A 13 0.39 -5.92 24.90
CA ALA A 13 0.45 -6.32 26.32
C ALA A 13 0.36 -7.85 26.51
N LYS A 14 -0.14 -8.58 25.51
CA LYS A 14 -0.20 -10.05 25.48
C LYS A 14 0.94 -10.69 24.68
N GLY A 15 1.93 -9.91 24.24
CA GLY A 15 3.05 -10.40 23.44
C GLY A 15 2.72 -10.74 21.98
N VAL A 16 1.57 -10.25 21.47
CA VAL A 16 1.16 -10.49 20.08
C VAL A 16 1.88 -9.52 19.14
N HIS A 17 2.43 -10.03 18.04
CA HIS A 17 2.93 -9.21 16.93
C HIS A 17 1.76 -8.48 16.25
N VAL A 18 1.91 -7.19 16.00
CA VAL A 18 0.84 -6.33 15.49
C VAL A 18 1.25 -5.70 14.16
N THR A 19 0.44 -5.96 13.14
CA THR A 19 0.64 -5.41 11.79
C THR A 19 -0.50 -4.50 11.41
N LEU A 20 -0.19 -3.29 10.93
CA LEU A 20 -1.15 -2.38 10.34
C LEU A 20 -1.20 -2.57 8.83
N ASP A 21 -2.31 -3.09 8.29
CA ASP A 21 -2.59 -3.14 6.85
C ASP A 21 -3.36 -1.89 6.44
N THR A 22 -2.83 -1.11 5.51
CA THR A 22 -3.42 0.20 5.18
C THR A 22 -3.13 0.64 3.75
N SER A 23 -4.07 1.43 3.19
CA SER A 23 -3.85 2.19 1.96
C SER A 23 -3.12 3.53 2.19
N GLY A 24 -2.80 3.86 3.44
CA GLY A 24 -2.21 5.14 3.80
C GLY A 24 -3.19 6.33 3.87
N ASN A 25 -4.45 6.15 3.48
CA ASN A 25 -5.50 7.18 3.63
C ASN A 25 -6.26 7.01 4.95
N PRO A 26 -6.56 8.07 5.66
CA PRO A 26 -6.30 9.49 5.42
C PRO A 26 -5.08 10.02 6.22
N PHE A 27 -3.88 9.49 6.00
CA PHE A 27 -2.70 10.01 6.69
C PHE A 27 -2.56 11.52 6.49
N THR A 28 -2.27 12.21 7.58
CA THR A 28 -1.95 13.65 7.60
C THR A 28 -1.04 13.94 8.80
N ARG A 29 -0.20 14.99 8.67
CA ARG A 29 0.59 15.50 9.79
C ARG A 29 -0.15 16.56 10.61
N GLU A 30 -1.45 16.75 10.38
CA GLU A 30 -2.28 17.68 11.13
C GLU A 30 -2.77 17.07 12.43
N GLU A 31 -2.91 17.92 13.47
CA GLU A 31 -3.47 17.52 14.75
C GLU A 31 -5.02 17.52 14.70
N PRO A 32 -5.68 16.66 15.45
CA PRO A 32 -5.15 15.69 16.45
C PRO A 32 -4.78 14.31 15.86
N PHE A 33 -4.85 14.14 14.53
CA PHE A 33 -4.59 12.85 13.91
C PHE A 33 -3.13 12.42 14.07
N PHE A 34 -2.20 13.35 13.86
CA PHE A 34 -0.78 13.02 13.81
C PHE A 34 -0.25 12.49 15.17
N SER A 35 -0.57 13.16 16.27
CA SER A 35 -0.22 12.65 17.61
C SER A 35 -0.79 11.25 17.87
N LYS A 36 -2.03 11.00 17.48
CA LYS A 36 -2.65 9.67 17.62
C LYS A 36 -2.00 8.62 16.75
N PHE A 37 -1.57 9.00 15.55
CA PHE A 37 -0.84 8.11 14.63
C PHE A 37 0.55 7.77 15.19
N GLN A 38 1.25 8.74 15.75
CA GLN A 38 2.54 8.50 16.42
C GLN A 38 2.39 7.50 17.60
N GLU A 39 1.34 7.63 18.41
CA GLU A 39 1.05 6.66 19.48
C GLU A 39 0.74 5.27 18.92
N LEU A 40 0.02 5.17 17.80
CA LEU A 40 -0.24 3.90 17.13
C LEU A 40 1.06 3.25 16.66
N MET A 41 1.99 4.03 16.10
CA MET A 41 3.28 3.51 15.63
C MET A 41 4.15 2.95 16.75
N LYS A 42 4.03 3.42 17.99
CA LYS A 42 4.76 2.86 19.15
C LYS A 42 4.35 1.41 19.45
N VAL A 43 3.14 1.03 19.12
CA VAL A 43 2.57 -0.30 19.39
C VAL A 43 2.33 -1.13 18.12
N THR A 44 2.81 -0.67 16.97
CA THR A 44 2.78 -1.37 15.69
C THR A 44 4.16 -1.93 15.40
N ASP A 45 4.27 -3.21 15.07
CA ASP A 45 5.55 -3.85 14.73
C ASP A 45 5.88 -3.69 13.25
N LEU A 46 4.88 -3.80 12.38
CA LEU A 46 5.01 -3.75 10.94
C LEU A 46 3.85 -2.97 10.30
N VAL A 47 4.14 -2.22 9.26
CA VAL A 47 3.11 -1.61 8.42
C VAL A 47 3.13 -2.26 7.03
N MET A 48 1.99 -2.77 6.56
CA MET A 48 1.80 -3.16 5.15
C MET A 48 1.11 -2.01 4.45
N LEU A 49 1.86 -1.30 3.60
CA LEU A 49 1.41 -0.08 2.93
C LEU A 49 1.14 -0.35 1.45
N ASP A 50 -0.09 -0.11 1.02
CA ASP A 50 -0.47 -0.21 -0.38
C ASP A 50 -0.17 1.08 -1.15
N ILE A 51 0.73 1.04 -2.12
CA ILE A 51 0.90 2.09 -3.12
C ILE A 51 0.23 1.65 -4.42
N LYS A 52 -1.03 2.07 -4.61
CA LYS A 52 -1.86 1.63 -5.75
C LYS A 52 -1.38 2.19 -7.08
N HIS A 53 -0.82 3.40 -7.08
CA HIS A 53 -0.20 4.01 -8.25
C HIS A 53 0.78 5.11 -7.82
N ILE A 54 1.95 5.18 -8.47
CA ILE A 54 2.97 6.19 -8.14
C ILE A 54 2.64 7.58 -8.70
N ASP A 55 1.96 7.66 -9.84
CA ASP A 55 1.51 8.91 -10.43
C ASP A 55 0.20 9.37 -9.78
N ASP A 56 0.13 10.63 -9.33
CA ASP A 56 -1.02 11.17 -8.57
C ASP A 56 -2.31 11.21 -9.40
N GLU A 57 -2.22 11.59 -10.67
CA GLU A 57 -3.41 11.68 -11.52
C GLU A 57 -3.95 10.28 -11.84
N GLN A 58 -3.07 9.34 -12.15
CA GLN A 58 -3.48 7.96 -12.37
C GLN A 58 -4.00 7.30 -11.09
N HIS A 59 -3.43 7.67 -9.94
CA HIS A 59 -3.94 7.21 -8.64
C HIS A 59 -5.36 7.71 -8.38
N LYS A 60 -5.66 8.97 -8.72
CA LYS A 60 -7.02 9.53 -8.61
C LYS A 60 -7.99 8.82 -9.55
N ILE A 61 -7.59 8.51 -10.78
CA ILE A 61 -8.41 7.75 -11.73
C ILE A 61 -8.72 6.34 -11.17
N LEU A 62 -7.72 5.69 -10.55
CA LEU A 62 -7.86 4.32 -10.06
C LEU A 62 -8.62 4.23 -8.73
N THR A 63 -8.46 5.21 -7.84
CA THR A 63 -8.94 5.13 -6.44
C THR A 63 -9.88 6.25 -6.02
N GLY A 64 -10.01 7.30 -6.82
CA GLY A 64 -10.74 8.52 -6.45
C GLY A 64 -9.97 9.45 -5.48
N GLN A 65 -8.74 9.12 -5.09
CA GLN A 65 -7.98 9.82 -4.07
C GLN A 65 -6.57 10.20 -4.54
N THR A 66 -5.98 11.24 -3.95
CA THR A 66 -4.56 11.56 -4.16
C THR A 66 -3.64 10.52 -3.51
N ASN A 67 -2.43 10.33 -4.05
CA ASN A 67 -1.40 9.51 -3.42
C ASN A 67 -0.41 10.30 -2.55
N LYS A 68 -0.52 11.63 -2.50
CA LYS A 68 0.47 12.50 -1.82
C LYS A 68 0.63 12.18 -0.35
N ASN A 69 -0.48 11.98 0.34
CA ASN A 69 -0.50 11.59 1.75
C ASN A 69 0.03 10.17 1.97
N ILE A 70 -0.16 9.26 1.01
CA ILE A 70 0.37 7.88 1.06
C ILE A 70 1.89 7.90 0.96
N LEU A 71 2.44 8.66 -0.01
CA LEU A 71 3.88 8.81 -0.18
C LEU A 71 4.51 9.58 0.99
N ASP A 72 3.79 10.56 1.60
CA ASP A 72 4.24 11.24 2.82
C ASP A 72 4.26 10.28 4.02
N MET A 73 3.25 9.40 4.16
CA MET A 73 3.27 8.34 5.17
C MET A 73 4.48 7.42 5.00
N ALA A 74 4.77 6.98 3.77
CA ALA A 74 5.93 6.12 3.49
C ALA A 74 7.25 6.78 3.94
N ARG A 75 7.43 8.08 3.61
CA ARG A 75 8.61 8.84 4.06
C ARG A 75 8.67 8.96 5.58
N TYR A 76 7.54 9.27 6.22
CA TYR A 76 7.47 9.33 7.69
C TYR A 76 7.86 8.00 8.34
N LEU A 77 7.40 6.88 7.80
CA LEU A 77 7.77 5.55 8.30
C LEU A 77 9.27 5.29 8.12
N SER A 78 9.85 5.72 7.00
CA SER A 78 11.29 5.64 6.74
C SER A 78 12.08 6.49 7.72
N ASP A 79 11.72 7.77 7.87
CA ASP A 79 12.37 8.72 8.81
C ASP A 79 12.38 8.21 10.26
N THR A 80 11.37 7.42 10.63
CA THR A 80 11.22 6.86 11.98
C THR A 80 11.72 5.42 12.12
N GLY A 81 12.26 4.83 11.05
CA GLY A 81 12.76 3.45 11.02
C GLY A 81 11.67 2.40 11.30
N LYS A 82 10.39 2.72 11.02
CA LYS A 82 9.30 1.77 11.21
C LYS A 82 9.32 0.73 10.09
N PRO A 83 9.41 -0.59 10.38
CA PRO A 83 9.39 -1.63 9.36
C PRO A 83 8.18 -1.52 8.44
N VAL A 84 8.40 -1.61 7.13
CA VAL A 84 7.33 -1.52 6.14
C VAL A 84 7.45 -2.59 5.06
N TRP A 85 6.31 -3.17 4.69
CA TRP A 85 6.15 -3.91 3.45
C TRP A 85 5.38 -3.02 2.47
N ILE A 86 5.93 -2.80 1.29
CA ILE A 86 5.27 -2.07 0.21
C ILE A 86 4.53 -3.07 -0.67
N ARG A 87 3.24 -2.84 -0.88
CA ARG A 87 2.43 -3.68 -1.77
C ARG A 87 1.91 -2.86 -2.94
N HIS A 88 2.01 -3.44 -4.13
CA HIS A 88 1.51 -2.83 -5.36
C HIS A 88 0.56 -3.78 -6.08
N VAL A 89 -0.69 -3.35 -6.29
CA VAL A 89 -1.65 -4.12 -7.07
C VAL A 89 -1.42 -3.84 -8.55
N LEU A 90 -1.03 -4.88 -9.28
CA LEU A 90 -0.76 -4.81 -10.71
C LEU A 90 -2.05 -4.95 -11.50
N VAL A 91 -2.62 -3.82 -11.91
CA VAL A 91 -3.86 -3.75 -12.70
C VAL A 91 -3.51 -3.46 -14.15
N PRO A 92 -3.79 -4.39 -15.09
CA PRO A 92 -3.52 -4.17 -16.52
C PRO A 92 -4.16 -2.86 -17.02
N GLU A 93 -3.48 -2.21 -17.95
CA GLU A 93 -3.88 -0.93 -18.58
C GLU A 93 -3.93 0.27 -17.59
N ARG A 94 -3.71 0.04 -16.30
CA ARG A 94 -3.78 1.07 -15.24
C ARG A 94 -2.43 1.27 -14.58
N SER A 95 -2.03 0.33 -13.74
CA SER A 95 -0.81 0.45 -12.92
C SER A 95 0.35 -0.42 -13.40
N ASP A 96 0.20 -1.15 -14.50
CA ASP A 96 1.16 -2.14 -14.97
C ASP A 96 2.20 -1.64 -15.98
N LYS A 97 2.18 -0.35 -16.39
CA LYS A 97 3.15 0.19 -17.35
C LYS A 97 4.54 0.25 -16.73
N ASP A 98 5.55 -0.16 -17.51
CA ASP A 98 6.95 -0.20 -17.06
C ASP A 98 7.45 1.17 -16.57
N GLU A 99 7.05 2.27 -17.22
CA GLU A 99 7.36 3.64 -16.77
C GLU A 99 6.94 3.88 -15.32
N TYR A 100 5.72 3.47 -14.95
CA TYR A 100 5.21 3.65 -13.59
C TYR A 100 5.87 2.70 -12.59
N LEU A 101 6.18 1.48 -13.02
CA LEU A 101 6.90 0.51 -12.19
C LEU A 101 8.32 1.01 -11.89
N HIS A 102 9.04 1.56 -12.86
CA HIS A 102 10.35 2.18 -12.61
C HIS A 102 10.25 3.39 -11.67
N ARG A 103 9.28 4.28 -11.85
CA ARG A 103 9.07 5.41 -10.94
C ARG A 103 8.70 4.94 -9.52
N LEU A 104 7.96 3.85 -9.39
CA LEU A 104 7.66 3.24 -8.10
C LEU A 104 8.90 2.64 -7.46
N HIS A 105 9.71 1.92 -8.24
CA HIS A 105 11.02 1.41 -7.81
C HIS A 105 11.91 2.54 -7.31
N ASP A 106 12.09 3.60 -8.11
CA ASP A 106 12.93 4.75 -7.73
C ASP A 106 12.44 5.40 -6.43
N PHE A 107 11.14 5.48 -6.21
CA PHE A 107 10.58 5.96 -4.95
C PHE A 107 10.90 5.01 -3.79
N ILE A 108 10.73 3.70 -3.96
CA ILE A 108 11.02 2.70 -2.94
C ILE A 108 12.50 2.75 -2.53
N GLU A 109 13.42 2.94 -3.48
CA GLU A 109 14.86 3.09 -3.22
C GLU A 109 15.22 4.33 -2.38
N THR A 110 14.30 5.29 -2.23
CA THR A 110 14.49 6.43 -1.30
C THR A 110 14.12 6.11 0.16
N LEU A 111 13.61 4.91 0.43
CA LEU A 111 13.15 4.50 1.75
C LEU A 111 14.14 3.50 2.38
N ASP A 112 14.54 3.75 3.63
CA ASP A 112 15.57 2.95 4.32
C ASP A 112 15.01 1.81 5.17
N ASN A 113 13.67 1.66 5.23
CA ASN A 113 12.96 0.81 6.18
C ASN A 113 12.14 -0.30 5.52
N VAL A 114 12.31 -0.50 4.20
CA VAL A 114 11.52 -1.49 3.43
C VAL A 114 12.09 -2.88 3.65
N GLU A 115 11.30 -3.76 4.27
CA GLU A 115 11.66 -5.16 4.47
C GLU A 115 11.17 -6.05 3.34
N LYS A 116 10.07 -5.66 2.68
CA LYS A 116 9.48 -6.45 1.59
C LYS A 116 8.78 -5.58 0.57
N VAL A 117 8.87 -5.98 -0.70
CA VAL A 117 8.06 -5.43 -1.80
C VAL A 117 7.27 -6.57 -2.42
N GLU A 118 5.95 -6.42 -2.52
CA GLU A 118 5.04 -7.42 -3.09
C GLU A 118 4.27 -6.86 -4.28
N VAL A 119 4.32 -7.58 -5.39
CA VAL A 119 3.40 -7.39 -6.52
C VAL A 119 2.20 -8.29 -6.33
N LEU A 120 1.03 -7.69 -6.20
CA LEU A 120 -0.25 -8.39 -6.04
C LEU A 120 -0.99 -8.37 -7.39
N PRO A 121 -1.10 -9.50 -8.09
CA PRO A 121 -1.85 -9.53 -9.35
C PRO A 121 -3.33 -9.17 -9.12
N TYR A 122 -3.86 -8.25 -9.93
CA TYR A 122 -5.30 -7.98 -9.97
C TYR A 122 -6.09 -9.27 -10.22
N HIS A 123 -7.23 -9.41 -9.58
CA HIS A 123 -8.14 -10.54 -9.76
C HIS A 123 -9.60 -10.10 -9.70
N THR A 124 -10.49 -10.88 -10.30
CA THR A 124 -11.91 -10.56 -10.44
C THR A 124 -12.82 -11.13 -9.33
N LEU A 125 -12.25 -11.73 -8.29
CA LEU A 125 -13.01 -12.43 -7.23
C LEU A 125 -14.05 -11.55 -6.51
N GLY A 126 -13.86 -10.23 -6.48
CA GLY A 126 -14.80 -9.29 -5.84
C GLY A 126 -15.85 -8.68 -6.77
N VAL A 127 -15.81 -8.93 -8.08
CA VAL A 127 -16.69 -8.27 -9.08
C VAL A 127 -18.16 -8.50 -8.82
N TYR A 128 -18.53 -9.71 -8.40
CA TYR A 128 -19.94 -10.03 -8.09
C TYR A 128 -20.55 -9.10 -7.02
N LYS A 129 -19.75 -8.61 -6.06
CA LYS A 129 -20.23 -7.70 -5.02
C LYS A 129 -20.66 -6.35 -5.59
N TRP A 130 -19.95 -5.84 -6.59
CA TRP A 130 -20.32 -4.62 -7.29
C TRP A 130 -21.65 -4.77 -7.99
N LYS A 131 -21.85 -5.92 -8.65
CA LYS A 131 -23.13 -6.25 -9.30
C LYS A 131 -24.28 -6.36 -8.30
N GLU A 132 -24.08 -7.04 -7.17
CA GLU A 132 -25.08 -7.17 -6.12
C GLU A 132 -25.45 -5.82 -5.48
N LEU A 133 -24.50 -4.90 -5.37
CA LEU A 133 -24.72 -3.54 -4.85
C LEU A 133 -25.29 -2.58 -5.91
N GLY A 134 -25.43 -2.99 -7.18
CA GLY A 134 -25.87 -2.13 -8.27
C GLY A 134 -24.90 -1.00 -8.60
N ILE A 135 -23.61 -1.15 -8.26
CA ILE A 135 -22.57 -0.15 -8.49
C ILE A 135 -21.79 -0.54 -9.75
N PRO A 136 -21.61 0.38 -10.73
CA PRO A 136 -20.81 0.10 -11.92
C PRO A 136 -19.36 -0.27 -11.54
N TYR A 137 -18.86 -1.37 -12.10
CA TYR A 137 -17.48 -1.79 -11.87
C TYR A 137 -16.55 -1.11 -12.86
N GLN A 138 -15.59 -0.29 -12.35
CA GLN A 138 -14.74 0.55 -13.16
C GLN A 138 -13.67 -0.20 -13.97
N LEU A 139 -13.42 -1.48 -13.63
CA LEU A 139 -12.48 -2.36 -14.33
C LEU A 139 -13.23 -3.47 -15.11
N GLU A 140 -14.47 -3.20 -15.53
CA GLU A 140 -15.21 -4.18 -16.35
C GLU A 140 -14.46 -4.46 -17.66
N GLY A 141 -14.29 -5.74 -17.99
CA GLY A 141 -13.54 -6.18 -19.16
C GLY A 141 -12.01 -6.20 -19.01
N ILE A 142 -11.49 -5.82 -17.86
CA ILE A 142 -10.06 -5.96 -17.58
C ILE A 142 -9.79 -7.37 -17.02
N ASP A 143 -9.02 -8.14 -17.76
CA ASP A 143 -8.57 -9.46 -17.32
C ASP A 143 -7.40 -9.37 -16.32
N PRO A 144 -7.18 -10.39 -15.47
CA PRO A 144 -5.97 -10.48 -14.65
C PRO A 144 -4.68 -10.39 -15.48
N PRO A 145 -3.58 -9.84 -14.92
CA PRO A 145 -2.31 -9.75 -15.65
C PRO A 145 -1.77 -11.14 -16.01
N SER A 146 -1.10 -11.23 -17.15
CA SER A 146 -0.40 -12.47 -17.52
C SER A 146 0.74 -12.76 -16.55
N LYS A 147 1.17 -14.02 -16.51
CA LYS A 147 2.31 -14.43 -15.68
C LYS A 147 3.58 -13.65 -16.05
N GLU A 148 3.82 -13.44 -17.34
CA GLU A 148 4.97 -12.66 -17.82
C GLU A 148 4.93 -11.21 -17.35
N ARG A 149 3.73 -10.60 -17.27
CA ARG A 149 3.58 -9.22 -16.75
C ARG A 149 3.88 -9.16 -15.26
N VAL A 150 3.45 -10.15 -14.49
CA VAL A 150 3.76 -10.26 -13.05
C VAL A 150 5.26 -10.46 -12.84
N GLU A 151 5.89 -11.37 -13.60
CA GLU A 151 7.34 -11.61 -13.53
C GLU A 151 8.14 -10.35 -13.92
N ASN A 152 7.68 -9.62 -14.97
CA ASN A 152 8.28 -8.36 -15.35
C ASN A 152 8.18 -7.29 -14.26
N ALA A 153 7.02 -7.14 -13.64
CA ALA A 153 6.82 -6.20 -12.53
C ALA A 153 7.71 -6.55 -11.33
N ASN A 154 7.80 -7.82 -10.97
CA ASN A 154 8.70 -8.28 -9.90
C ASN A 154 10.17 -7.98 -10.21
N ARG A 155 10.58 -8.12 -11.47
CA ARG A 155 11.95 -7.81 -11.90
C ARG A 155 12.24 -6.31 -11.83
N ILE A 156 11.31 -5.44 -12.31
CA ILE A 156 11.48 -3.99 -12.30
C ILE A 156 11.51 -3.48 -10.85
N LEU A 157 10.64 -3.99 -9.99
CA LEU A 157 10.57 -3.60 -8.58
C LEU A 157 11.61 -4.32 -7.71
N GLU A 158 12.46 -5.15 -8.30
CA GLU A 158 13.52 -5.90 -7.60
C GLU A 158 13.01 -6.62 -6.33
N THR A 159 11.80 -7.20 -6.39
CA THR A 159 11.15 -7.80 -5.20
C THR A 159 12.01 -8.86 -4.52
N ALA A 160 12.89 -9.55 -5.25
CA ALA A 160 13.82 -10.54 -4.72
C ALA A 160 14.94 -9.95 -3.84
N LYS A 161 15.19 -8.64 -3.89
CA LYS A 161 16.15 -7.92 -3.03
C LYS A 161 15.67 -7.84 -1.58
N TYR A 162 14.36 -7.86 -1.38
CA TYR A 162 13.71 -7.67 -0.09
C TYR A 162 13.28 -9.03 0.48
N HIS A 163 13.97 -9.48 1.52
CA HIS A 163 13.67 -10.74 2.20
C HIS A 163 13.22 -10.42 3.62
N ALA A 164 11.94 -10.67 3.91
CA ALA A 164 11.40 -10.65 5.27
C ALA A 164 11.55 -12.03 5.92
#